data_860b8f4efd6e9b88f962e23545438072
#
_entry.id   860b8f4efd6e9b88f962e23545438072
#
_cell.length_a   1.000
_cell.length_b   1.000
_cell.length_c   1.000
_cell.angle_alpha   90.00
_cell.angle_beta   90.00
_cell.angle_gamma   90.00
#
_symmetry.space_group_name_H-M   'P 1'
#
loop_
_entity.id
_entity.type
_entity.pdbx_description
1 polymer ?
#
loop_
_entity_poly.entity_id
_entity_poly.type
_entity_poly.pdbx_seq_one_letter_code
_entity_poly.pdbx_strand_id
1 'polypeptide(L)'
;TPMDSLRMLDLVKRKRNAKVPVVGFCMGEMGKPSRILCQAFGSPFTYCAPSAQDAAAPGMISWEEMRSLYRAEELTEETEVFGVIADPVGHSMSPLIHNSAFIENGLPDRVYLPLRIPPKDLDAFMEMAPKVLKMRGLSVTIPHKEKVIPLLDSVDTSVKLIAACNTVLWDLNGVSEGTNTDYQAAMSSFAETLSAPGPHHVEGWTEPLDDPKTGEILAQPILGKTAMILGSGGVGKALAIGLARRGAKLILTDIDLSRAQALAERLAQDGFETQAVDWAVRHEQDADFLVNCTPIGMSPKVDASPWDPAHLRPAHVCFDAVYNPEETLFIRSAKEKGCATVNGLQMFVKQAGLQFERFTQTDPPLLRMRAVVKQALEN
;
A
#
# COMPACT_ATOMS: atom_id res chain seq x y z
N THR A 1 -12.77 19.63 -5.47
CA THR A 1 -13.03 18.24 -5.06
C THR A 1 -12.48 17.28 -6.12
N PRO A 2 -12.20 16.01 -5.78
CA PRO A 2 -11.78 15.01 -6.79
C PRO A 2 -12.85 14.78 -7.85
N MET A 3 -14.12 14.99 -7.53
CA MET A 3 -15.24 14.93 -8.49
C MET A 3 -15.14 15.97 -9.59
N ASP A 4 -14.54 17.13 -9.30
CA ASP A 4 -14.40 18.19 -10.31
C ASP A 4 -13.43 17.78 -11.41
N SER A 5 -12.37 17.02 -11.07
CA SER A 5 -11.47 16.41 -12.05
C SER A 5 -12.20 15.43 -12.97
N LEU A 6 -13.05 14.57 -12.44
CA LEU A 6 -13.86 13.63 -13.23
C LEU A 6 -14.87 14.37 -14.13
N ARG A 7 -15.58 15.36 -13.59
CA ARG A 7 -16.53 16.18 -14.36
C ARG A 7 -15.82 16.96 -15.48
N MET A 8 -14.62 17.48 -15.20
CA MET A 8 -13.83 18.20 -16.20
C MET A 8 -13.41 17.27 -17.33
N LEU A 9 -12.90 16.07 -17.03
CA LEU A 9 -12.53 15.07 -18.04
C LEU A 9 -13.74 14.66 -18.88
N ASP A 10 -14.89 14.40 -18.27
CA ASP A 10 -16.14 14.09 -18.98
C ASP A 10 -16.59 15.25 -19.88
N LEU A 11 -16.46 16.51 -19.41
CA LEU A 11 -16.76 17.69 -20.23
C LEU A 11 -15.82 17.77 -21.45
N VAL A 12 -14.51 17.59 -21.27
CA VAL A 12 -13.52 17.62 -22.34
C VAL A 12 -13.82 16.52 -23.37
N LYS A 13 -14.10 15.30 -22.88
CA LYS A 13 -14.48 14.15 -23.71
C LYS A 13 -15.71 14.48 -24.61
N ARG A 14 -16.77 15.01 -24.01
CA ARG A 14 -18.00 15.40 -24.74
C ARG A 14 -17.76 16.51 -25.75
N LYS A 15 -16.73 17.34 -25.57
CA LYS A 15 -16.38 18.46 -26.45
C LYS A 15 -15.26 18.16 -27.42
N ARG A 16 -14.76 16.94 -27.47
CA ARG A 16 -13.62 16.50 -28.33
C ARG A 16 -13.79 16.90 -29.80
N ASN A 17 -15.00 16.75 -30.34
CA ASN A 17 -15.33 17.06 -31.73
C ASN A 17 -15.98 18.43 -31.93
N ALA A 18 -15.87 19.33 -30.95
CA ALA A 18 -16.41 20.68 -31.05
C ALA A 18 -15.62 21.49 -32.09
N LYS A 19 -16.30 22.42 -32.80
CA LYS A 19 -15.67 23.32 -33.79
C LYS A 19 -14.52 24.13 -33.17
N VAL A 20 -14.64 24.49 -31.90
CA VAL A 20 -13.61 25.18 -31.12
C VAL A 20 -13.08 24.19 -30.09
N PRO A 21 -11.78 23.89 -30.14
CA PRO A 21 -11.16 23.00 -29.16
C PRO A 21 -11.30 23.51 -27.72
N VAL A 22 -11.57 22.59 -26.78
CA VAL A 22 -11.68 22.93 -25.35
C VAL A 22 -10.44 22.45 -24.62
N VAL A 23 -9.76 23.34 -23.93
CA VAL A 23 -8.70 23.01 -22.97
C VAL A 23 -9.34 22.96 -21.59
N GLY A 24 -9.24 21.83 -20.90
CA GLY A 24 -9.86 21.67 -19.58
C GLY A 24 -9.11 20.73 -18.66
N PHE A 25 -8.73 21.22 -17.49
CA PHE A 25 -8.19 20.46 -16.37
C PHE A 25 -8.43 21.24 -15.07
N CYS A 26 -8.31 20.59 -13.92
CA CYS A 26 -8.45 21.20 -12.62
C CYS A 26 -7.08 21.58 -12.03
N MET A 27 -7.08 22.56 -11.13
CA MET A 27 -5.88 22.98 -10.37
C MET A 27 -5.83 22.28 -9.00
N GLY A 28 -4.68 22.37 -8.34
CA GLY A 28 -4.44 21.79 -7.03
C GLY A 28 -4.13 20.29 -7.08
N GLU A 29 -3.84 19.70 -5.93
CA GLU A 29 -3.45 18.30 -5.83
C GLU A 29 -4.54 17.34 -6.33
N MET A 30 -5.81 17.62 -6.01
CA MET A 30 -6.95 16.86 -6.51
C MET A 30 -7.18 17.03 -8.02
N GLY A 31 -6.58 18.05 -8.62
CA GLY A 31 -6.61 18.32 -10.06
C GLY A 31 -5.56 17.57 -10.88
N LYS A 32 -4.52 17.02 -10.24
CA LYS A 32 -3.42 16.31 -10.93
C LYS A 32 -3.91 15.25 -11.93
N PRO A 33 -4.86 14.36 -11.59
CA PRO A 33 -5.34 13.35 -12.53
C PRO A 33 -5.92 13.94 -13.81
N SER A 34 -6.69 15.02 -13.70
CA SER A 34 -7.27 15.69 -14.88
C SER A 34 -6.20 16.36 -15.75
N ARG A 35 -5.11 16.86 -15.15
CA ARG A 35 -3.99 17.46 -15.87
C ARG A 35 -3.19 16.42 -16.67
N ILE A 36 -3.02 15.22 -16.10
CA ILE A 36 -2.34 14.11 -16.78
C ILE A 36 -3.19 13.57 -17.93
N LEU A 37 -4.51 13.41 -17.71
CA LEU A 37 -5.41 12.73 -18.63
C LEU A 37 -6.10 13.63 -19.66
N CYS A 38 -6.10 14.97 -19.51
CA CYS A 38 -6.95 15.84 -20.33
C CYS A 38 -6.70 15.70 -21.84
N GLN A 39 -5.46 15.47 -22.27
CA GLN A 39 -5.12 15.28 -23.69
C GLN A 39 -5.72 13.95 -24.21
N ALA A 40 -5.63 12.87 -23.44
CA ALA A 40 -6.27 11.59 -23.77
C ALA A 40 -7.79 11.74 -23.95
N PHE A 41 -8.41 12.67 -23.23
CA PHE A 41 -9.85 12.97 -23.28
C PHE A 41 -10.23 13.99 -24.35
N GLY A 42 -9.27 14.60 -25.05
CA GLY A 42 -9.53 15.50 -26.19
C GLY A 42 -9.11 16.95 -25.98
N SER A 43 -8.46 17.31 -24.87
CA SER A 43 -7.80 18.62 -24.72
C SER A 43 -6.63 18.70 -25.69
N PRO A 44 -6.47 19.79 -26.46
CA PRO A 44 -5.37 19.89 -27.41
C PRO A 44 -3.98 20.02 -26.75
N PHE A 45 -3.93 20.47 -25.48
CA PHE A 45 -2.71 20.58 -24.68
C PHE A 45 -3.01 20.60 -23.19
N THR A 46 -1.98 20.46 -22.39
CA THR A 46 -1.98 20.67 -20.94
C THR A 46 -0.84 21.60 -20.55
N TYR A 47 -0.79 22.05 -19.29
CA TYR A 47 0.31 22.84 -18.76
C TYR A 47 1.11 22.01 -17.76
N CYS A 48 2.43 22.03 -17.87
CA CYS A 48 3.37 21.47 -16.93
C CYS A 48 4.40 22.52 -16.47
N ALA A 49 5.07 22.27 -15.36
CA ALA A 49 6.16 23.09 -14.90
C ALA A 49 7.47 22.72 -15.63
N PRO A 50 8.40 23.66 -15.86
CA PRO A 50 9.73 23.33 -16.38
C PRO A 50 10.49 22.35 -15.47
N SER A 51 10.39 22.53 -14.14
CA SER A 51 10.90 21.63 -13.12
C SER A 51 9.95 21.56 -11.93
N ALA A 52 10.17 20.63 -11.00
CA ALA A 52 9.36 20.52 -9.79
C ALA A 52 9.44 21.77 -8.89
N GLN A 53 10.59 22.47 -8.90
CA GLN A 53 10.83 23.69 -8.13
C GLN A 53 10.14 24.91 -8.74
N ASP A 54 9.92 24.90 -10.06
CA ASP A 54 9.35 26.02 -10.83
C ASP A 54 7.82 25.89 -11.03
N ALA A 55 7.15 25.13 -10.19
CA ALA A 55 5.70 24.95 -10.27
C ALA A 55 4.98 26.28 -9.97
N ALA A 56 4.42 26.91 -11.01
CA ALA A 56 3.72 28.19 -10.90
C ALA A 56 2.35 28.11 -10.22
N ALA A 57 1.82 26.91 -10.00
CA ALA A 57 0.52 26.70 -9.39
C ALA A 57 0.47 25.37 -8.62
N PRO A 58 -0.33 25.27 -7.54
CA PRO A 58 -0.53 24.01 -6.81
C PRO A 58 -1.00 22.88 -7.71
N GLY A 59 -0.41 21.69 -7.55
CA GLY A 59 -0.74 20.51 -8.34
C GLY A 59 -0.18 20.51 -9.77
N MET A 60 0.71 21.44 -10.09
CA MET A 60 1.45 21.42 -11.34
C MET A 60 2.51 20.32 -11.29
N ILE A 61 2.62 19.59 -12.39
CA ILE A 61 3.54 18.45 -12.54
C ILE A 61 4.69 18.93 -13.44
N SER A 62 5.91 18.50 -13.18
CA SER A 62 7.05 18.83 -14.02
C SER A 62 6.91 18.20 -15.42
N TRP A 63 7.51 18.85 -16.44
CA TRP A 63 7.54 18.32 -17.79
C TRP A 63 8.21 16.95 -17.86
N GLU A 64 9.28 16.77 -17.09
CA GLU A 64 9.98 15.50 -16.99
C GLU A 64 9.09 14.39 -16.45
N GLU A 65 8.37 14.66 -15.36
CA GLU A 65 7.45 13.69 -14.74
C GLU A 65 6.26 13.38 -15.66
N MET A 66 5.69 14.40 -16.33
CA MET A 66 4.62 14.19 -17.31
C MET A 66 5.04 13.27 -18.45
N ARG A 67 6.28 13.40 -18.93
CA ARG A 67 6.80 12.63 -20.06
C ARG A 67 7.35 11.27 -19.66
N SER A 68 8.23 11.22 -18.65
CA SER A 68 8.97 9.99 -18.32
C SER A 68 8.21 9.06 -17.41
N LEU A 69 7.39 9.58 -16.48
CA LEU A 69 6.64 8.76 -15.54
C LEU A 69 5.23 8.44 -16.05
N TYR A 70 4.47 9.50 -16.41
CA TYR A 70 3.08 9.32 -16.83
C TYR A 70 2.93 9.06 -18.33
N ARG A 71 3.96 9.37 -19.14
CA ARG A 71 3.90 9.24 -20.62
C ARG A 71 2.65 9.90 -21.19
N ALA A 72 2.35 11.11 -20.68
CA ALA A 72 1.06 11.78 -20.95
C ALA A 72 0.77 11.99 -22.43
N GLU A 73 1.80 12.11 -23.29
CA GLU A 73 1.68 12.24 -24.74
C GLU A 73 1.25 10.93 -25.44
N GLU A 74 1.46 9.77 -24.79
CA GLU A 74 1.12 8.44 -25.33
C GLU A 74 -0.29 7.98 -24.90
N LEU A 75 -0.89 8.66 -23.89
CA LEU A 75 -2.19 8.28 -23.36
C LEU A 75 -3.32 8.58 -24.35
N THR A 76 -4.27 7.66 -24.41
CA THR A 76 -5.47 7.77 -25.25
C THR A 76 -6.73 7.53 -24.42
N GLU A 77 -7.91 7.69 -25.00
CA GLU A 77 -9.16 7.36 -24.28
C GLU A 77 -9.30 5.86 -23.98
N GLU A 78 -8.52 5.02 -24.67
CA GLU A 78 -8.46 3.58 -24.45
C GLU A 78 -7.52 3.19 -23.30
N THR A 79 -6.72 4.13 -22.82
CA THR A 79 -5.78 3.90 -21.72
C THR A 79 -6.51 3.40 -20.46
N GLU A 80 -6.08 2.26 -19.96
CA GLU A 80 -6.54 1.70 -18.69
C GLU A 80 -5.96 2.49 -17.53
N VAL A 81 -6.82 2.94 -16.63
CA VAL A 81 -6.43 3.79 -15.49
C VAL A 81 -6.37 2.97 -14.22
N PHE A 82 -5.25 3.10 -13.54
CA PHE A 82 -5.00 2.60 -12.20
C PHE A 82 -4.65 3.77 -11.28
N GLY A 83 -4.63 3.54 -9.98
CA GLY A 83 -4.22 4.60 -9.08
C GLY A 83 -4.15 4.20 -7.62
N VAL A 84 -3.67 5.12 -6.78
CA VAL A 84 -3.75 5.01 -5.33
C VAL A 84 -4.70 6.05 -4.78
N ILE A 85 -5.66 5.62 -3.96
CA ILE A 85 -6.54 6.51 -3.20
C ILE A 85 -6.05 6.65 -1.76
N ALA A 86 -5.87 7.91 -1.33
CA ALA A 86 -5.39 8.29 0.00
C ALA A 86 -5.79 9.72 0.36
N ASP A 87 -5.66 10.08 1.64
CA ASP A 87 -5.72 11.48 2.08
C ASP A 87 -4.80 11.69 3.31
N PRO A 88 -3.63 12.35 3.12
CA PRO A 88 -3.03 12.85 1.87
C PRO A 88 -2.43 11.76 0.98
N VAL A 89 -2.19 12.05 -0.31
CA VAL A 89 -1.59 11.11 -1.28
C VAL A 89 -0.17 11.49 -1.70
N GLY A 90 0.26 12.71 -1.42
CA GLY A 90 1.49 13.31 -1.98
C GLY A 90 2.80 12.57 -1.67
N HIS A 91 2.83 11.77 -0.62
CA HIS A 91 4.03 11.00 -0.21
C HIS A 91 4.03 9.55 -0.72
N SER A 92 3.00 9.15 -1.49
CA SER A 92 2.90 7.79 -1.99
C SER A 92 3.88 7.54 -3.15
N MET A 93 4.69 6.51 -3.02
CA MET A 93 5.58 6.04 -4.10
C MET A 93 4.88 5.08 -5.07
N SER A 94 3.59 4.78 -4.87
CA SER A 94 2.84 3.87 -5.74
C SER A 94 2.79 4.32 -7.21
N PRO A 95 2.61 5.61 -7.55
CA PRO A 95 2.69 6.06 -8.94
C PRO A 95 4.06 5.79 -9.58
N LEU A 96 5.15 6.01 -8.84
CA LEU A 96 6.51 5.76 -9.32
C LEU A 96 6.74 4.27 -9.59
N ILE A 97 6.41 3.41 -8.62
CA ILE A 97 6.67 1.98 -8.72
C ILE A 97 5.84 1.31 -9.82
N HIS A 98 4.54 1.64 -9.92
CA HIS A 98 3.65 1.01 -10.90
C HIS A 98 3.86 1.52 -12.33
N ASN A 99 4.02 2.84 -12.54
CA ASN A 99 4.30 3.35 -13.88
C ASN A 99 5.66 2.86 -14.40
N SER A 100 6.71 2.81 -13.53
CA SER A 100 7.99 2.22 -13.92
C SER A 100 7.86 0.74 -14.29
N ALA A 101 7.00 -0.01 -13.61
CA ALA A 101 6.72 -1.40 -13.91
C ALA A 101 5.94 -1.57 -15.23
N PHE A 102 4.97 -0.69 -15.53
CA PHE A 102 4.27 -0.69 -16.82
C PHE A 102 5.25 -0.43 -17.97
N ILE A 103 6.19 0.53 -17.79
CA ILE A 103 7.23 0.82 -18.80
C ILE A 103 8.13 -0.40 -19.02
N GLU A 104 8.63 -1.00 -17.94
CA GLU A 104 9.54 -2.15 -17.99
C GLU A 104 8.91 -3.36 -18.68
N ASN A 105 7.60 -3.58 -18.46
CA ASN A 105 6.86 -4.70 -19.07
C ASN A 105 6.25 -4.34 -20.44
N GLY A 106 6.55 -3.16 -21.03
CA GLY A 106 6.05 -2.77 -22.34
C GLY A 106 4.52 -2.63 -22.42
N LEU A 107 3.91 -2.04 -21.38
CA LEU A 107 2.47 -1.82 -21.27
C LEU A 107 2.14 -0.31 -21.46
N PRO A 108 2.16 0.20 -22.71
CA PRO A 108 1.98 1.65 -22.99
C PRO A 108 0.55 2.14 -22.77
N ASP A 109 -0.43 1.26 -22.81
CA ASP A 109 -1.86 1.53 -22.68
C ASP A 109 -2.35 1.66 -21.24
N ARG A 110 -1.45 1.78 -20.28
CA ARG A 110 -1.75 1.83 -18.84
C ARG A 110 -1.09 3.02 -18.16
N VAL A 111 -1.81 3.62 -17.21
CA VAL A 111 -1.31 4.70 -16.37
C VAL A 111 -1.75 4.53 -14.91
N TYR A 112 -0.85 4.82 -14.00
CA TYR A 112 -1.14 4.78 -12.55
C TYR A 112 -1.07 6.18 -11.94
N LEU A 113 -2.15 6.63 -11.29
CA LEU A 113 -2.35 8.00 -10.86
C LEU A 113 -2.37 8.16 -9.32
N PRO A 114 -1.84 9.27 -8.77
CA PRO A 114 -2.10 9.67 -7.41
C PRO A 114 -3.48 10.32 -7.30
N LEU A 115 -4.37 9.74 -6.50
CA LEU A 115 -5.76 10.17 -6.37
C LEU A 115 -6.01 10.59 -4.90
N ARG A 116 -5.91 11.89 -4.62
CA ARG A 116 -6.26 12.41 -3.30
C ARG A 116 -7.76 12.44 -3.13
N ILE A 117 -8.28 11.58 -2.27
CA ILE A 117 -9.71 11.44 -1.99
C ILE A 117 -9.96 11.69 -0.51
N PRO A 118 -10.53 12.85 -0.12
CA PRO A 118 -10.99 13.05 1.25
C PRO A 118 -12.04 12.00 1.67
N PRO A 119 -12.10 11.60 2.96
CA PRO A 119 -13.03 10.57 3.42
C PRO A 119 -14.50 10.83 3.06
N LYS A 120 -14.93 12.08 3.01
CA LYS A 120 -16.29 12.48 2.65
C LYS A 120 -16.63 12.31 1.18
N ASP A 121 -15.61 12.20 0.31
CA ASP A 121 -15.77 12.11 -1.13
C ASP A 121 -15.60 10.67 -1.66
N LEU A 122 -15.31 9.69 -0.77
CA LEU A 122 -14.98 8.32 -1.16
C LEU A 122 -16.12 7.65 -1.92
N ASP A 123 -17.35 7.69 -1.38
CA ASP A 123 -18.52 7.03 -1.98
C ASP A 123 -18.80 7.57 -3.38
N ALA A 124 -18.83 8.91 -3.51
CA ALA A 124 -19.06 9.58 -4.80
C ALA A 124 -17.94 9.29 -5.81
N PHE A 125 -16.68 9.16 -5.33
CA PHE A 125 -15.55 8.79 -6.18
C PHE A 125 -15.68 7.36 -6.69
N MET A 126 -15.93 6.39 -5.81
CA MET A 126 -16.08 4.99 -6.18
C MET A 126 -17.21 4.75 -7.17
N GLU A 127 -18.29 5.53 -7.07
CA GLU A 127 -19.40 5.47 -8.02
C GLU A 127 -19.07 6.12 -9.37
N MET A 128 -18.38 7.27 -9.37
CA MET A 128 -18.19 8.09 -10.56
C MET A 128 -16.96 7.71 -11.38
N ALA A 129 -15.85 7.35 -10.72
CA ALA A 129 -14.57 7.13 -11.38
C ALA A 129 -14.63 6.01 -12.45
N PRO A 130 -15.23 4.83 -12.21
CA PRO A 130 -15.33 3.79 -13.23
C PRO A 130 -16.20 4.18 -14.44
N LYS A 131 -17.14 5.12 -14.27
CA LYS A 131 -18.02 5.60 -15.35
C LYS A 131 -17.32 6.60 -16.28
N VAL A 132 -16.37 7.38 -15.74
CA VAL A 132 -15.66 8.44 -16.48
C VAL A 132 -14.32 7.94 -17.02
N LEU A 133 -13.59 7.21 -16.19
CA LEU A 133 -12.29 6.64 -16.48
C LEU A 133 -12.43 5.16 -16.83
N LYS A 134 -11.55 4.65 -17.67
CA LYS A 134 -11.40 3.21 -17.89
C LYS A 134 -10.66 2.59 -16.69
N MET A 135 -11.29 2.69 -15.52
CA MET A 135 -10.68 2.27 -14.23
C MET A 135 -10.59 0.75 -14.18
N ARG A 136 -9.40 0.22 -13.88
CA ARG A 136 -9.12 -1.21 -13.78
C ARG A 136 -8.64 -1.62 -12.41
N GLY A 137 -8.01 -0.73 -11.66
CA GLY A 137 -7.56 -1.06 -10.34
C GLY A 137 -7.18 0.13 -9.49
N LEU A 138 -7.32 -0.05 -8.18
CA LEU A 138 -6.90 0.92 -7.19
C LEU A 138 -6.10 0.25 -6.08
N SER A 139 -4.99 0.87 -5.71
CA SER A 139 -4.43 0.67 -4.38
C SER A 139 -5.15 1.57 -3.39
N VAL A 140 -5.48 1.02 -2.23
CA VAL A 140 -6.22 1.72 -1.18
C VAL A 140 -5.34 1.81 0.06
N THR A 141 -5.13 3.05 0.54
CA THR A 141 -4.38 3.25 1.79
C THR A 141 -5.12 4.18 2.75
N ILE A 142 -4.45 4.65 3.79
CA ILE A 142 -5.04 5.49 4.84
C ILE A 142 -5.75 6.71 4.22
N PRO A 143 -7.00 7.01 4.65
CA PRO A 143 -7.79 6.37 5.71
C PRO A 143 -8.88 5.42 5.18
N HIS A 144 -8.75 4.86 3.96
CA HIS A 144 -9.84 4.26 3.19
C HIS A 144 -9.95 2.74 3.29
N LYS A 145 -8.92 2.02 3.78
CA LYS A 145 -8.83 0.54 3.73
C LYS A 145 -10.04 -0.21 4.30
N GLU A 146 -10.69 0.36 5.32
CA GLU A 146 -11.90 -0.23 5.92
C GLU A 146 -13.16 0.32 5.25
N LYS A 147 -13.17 1.62 4.94
CA LYS A 147 -14.35 2.32 4.43
C LYS A 147 -14.72 1.97 2.99
N VAL A 148 -13.76 1.48 2.20
CA VAL A 148 -14.00 1.07 0.81
C VAL A 148 -14.76 -0.25 0.72
N ILE A 149 -14.66 -1.12 1.73
CA ILE A 149 -15.25 -2.48 1.72
C ILE A 149 -16.75 -2.48 1.37
N PRO A 150 -17.61 -1.70 2.05
CA PRO A 150 -19.06 -1.71 1.76
C PRO A 150 -19.43 -1.09 0.41
N LEU A 151 -18.46 -0.51 -0.32
CA LEU A 151 -18.66 0.12 -1.63
C LEU A 151 -18.32 -0.83 -2.79
N LEU A 152 -17.88 -2.06 -2.49
CA LEU A 152 -17.46 -3.07 -3.48
C LEU A 152 -18.55 -4.13 -3.68
N ASP A 153 -18.61 -4.67 -4.90
CA ASP A 153 -19.56 -5.75 -5.23
C ASP A 153 -19.17 -7.06 -4.54
N SER A 154 -17.88 -7.31 -4.38
CA SER A 154 -17.37 -8.50 -3.69
C SER A 154 -16.02 -8.25 -3.02
N VAL A 155 -15.67 -9.12 -2.08
CA VAL A 155 -14.35 -9.14 -1.44
C VAL A 155 -13.87 -10.58 -1.28
N ASP A 156 -12.57 -10.78 -1.41
CA ASP A 156 -11.95 -12.08 -1.22
C ASP A 156 -11.80 -12.49 0.26
N THR A 157 -11.28 -13.70 0.49
CA THR A 157 -11.08 -14.24 1.83
C THR A 157 -10.11 -13.39 2.67
N SER A 158 -9.09 -12.78 2.06
CA SER A 158 -8.12 -11.95 2.77
C SER A 158 -8.76 -10.71 3.39
N VAL A 159 -9.64 -10.03 2.66
CA VAL A 159 -10.39 -8.86 3.16
C VAL A 159 -11.37 -9.27 4.26
N LYS A 160 -12.06 -10.40 4.10
CA LYS A 160 -12.99 -10.92 5.14
C LYS A 160 -12.27 -11.20 6.45
N LEU A 161 -11.08 -11.79 6.38
CA LEU A 161 -10.24 -12.08 7.54
C LEU A 161 -9.71 -10.80 8.21
N ILE A 162 -9.16 -9.88 7.43
CA ILE A 162 -8.42 -8.72 7.94
C ILE A 162 -9.37 -7.55 8.26
N ALA A 163 -10.54 -7.49 7.60
CA ALA A 163 -11.44 -6.32 7.57
C ALA A 163 -10.74 -5.04 7.10
N ALA A 164 -9.82 -5.18 6.15
CA ALA A 164 -9.16 -4.08 5.46
C ALA A 164 -8.86 -4.50 4.02
N CYS A 165 -9.16 -3.60 3.07
CA CYS A 165 -8.90 -3.78 1.65
C CYS A 165 -7.80 -2.80 1.22
N ASN A 166 -6.71 -3.29 0.63
CA ASN A 166 -5.67 -2.43 0.08
C ASN A 166 -5.63 -2.40 -1.45
N THR A 167 -6.46 -3.22 -2.12
CA THR A 167 -6.48 -3.36 -3.58
C THR A 167 -7.90 -3.59 -4.05
N VAL A 168 -8.35 -2.80 -5.02
CA VAL A 168 -9.64 -2.96 -5.72
C VAL A 168 -9.37 -3.22 -7.19
N LEU A 169 -10.09 -4.15 -7.77
CA LEU A 169 -10.05 -4.51 -9.18
C LEU A 169 -11.42 -4.31 -9.81
N TRP A 170 -11.47 -3.88 -11.06
CA TRP A 170 -12.70 -3.89 -11.88
C TRP A 170 -12.52 -4.80 -13.06
N ASP A 171 -13.48 -5.69 -13.26
CA ASP A 171 -13.56 -6.50 -14.48
C ASP A 171 -14.03 -5.67 -15.69
N LEU A 172 -14.14 -6.34 -16.84
CA LEU A 172 -14.61 -5.70 -18.08
C LEU A 172 -16.09 -5.26 -18.06
N ASN A 173 -16.86 -5.81 -17.12
CA ASN A 173 -18.29 -5.49 -16.93
C ASN A 173 -18.48 -4.38 -15.87
N GLY A 174 -17.39 -3.91 -15.23
CA GLY A 174 -17.41 -2.89 -14.18
C GLY A 174 -17.72 -3.44 -12.80
N VAL A 175 -17.67 -4.76 -12.59
CA VAL A 175 -17.85 -5.39 -11.27
C VAL A 175 -16.55 -5.26 -10.48
N SER A 176 -16.66 -4.79 -9.25
CA SER A 176 -15.53 -4.54 -8.36
C SER A 176 -15.28 -5.67 -7.38
N GLU A 177 -14.01 -6.03 -7.20
CA GLU A 177 -13.54 -6.99 -6.19
C GLU A 177 -12.44 -6.38 -5.33
N GLY A 178 -12.57 -6.55 -4.01
CA GLY A 178 -11.56 -6.13 -3.03
C GLY A 178 -10.67 -7.28 -2.56
N THR A 179 -9.36 -7.00 -2.44
CA THR A 179 -8.37 -7.94 -1.90
C THR A 179 -7.36 -7.22 -0.99
N ASN A 180 -6.55 -8.00 -0.25
CA ASN A 180 -5.51 -7.45 0.61
C ASN A 180 -4.15 -8.12 0.34
N THR A 181 -3.27 -7.40 -0.35
CA THR A 181 -1.92 -7.85 -0.69
C THR A 181 -0.90 -7.60 0.43
N ASP A 182 -1.21 -6.77 1.45
CA ASP A 182 -0.30 -6.51 2.58
C ASP A 182 -0.04 -7.78 3.37
N TYR A 183 -1.09 -8.58 3.62
CA TYR A 183 -1.00 -9.85 4.32
C TYR A 183 0.00 -10.81 3.66
N GLN A 184 -0.21 -11.07 2.37
CA GLN A 184 0.62 -12.00 1.61
C GLN A 184 2.07 -11.49 1.49
N ALA A 185 2.26 -10.18 1.24
CA ALA A 185 3.57 -9.56 1.15
C ALA A 185 4.35 -9.64 2.46
N ALA A 186 3.68 -9.37 3.60
CA ALA A 186 4.30 -9.46 4.91
C ALA A 186 4.74 -10.89 5.23
N MET A 187 3.84 -11.87 5.06
CA MET A 187 4.16 -13.28 5.34
C MET A 187 5.25 -13.81 4.44
N SER A 188 5.24 -13.49 3.15
CA SER A 188 6.33 -13.81 2.22
C SER A 188 7.67 -13.14 2.59
N SER A 189 7.63 -11.96 3.21
CA SER A 189 8.86 -11.28 3.68
C SER A 189 9.45 -11.96 4.92
N PHE A 190 8.62 -12.41 5.84
CA PHE A 190 9.06 -13.27 6.95
C PHE A 190 9.63 -14.60 6.44
N ALA A 191 8.92 -15.27 5.53
CA ALA A 191 9.37 -16.55 4.96
C ALA A 191 10.77 -16.43 4.34
N GLU A 192 11.02 -15.42 3.51
CA GLU A 192 12.32 -15.19 2.89
C GLU A 192 13.43 -14.98 3.91
N THR A 193 13.14 -14.24 4.99
CA THR A 193 14.13 -13.94 6.02
C THR A 193 14.41 -15.15 6.93
N LEU A 194 13.36 -15.88 7.31
CA LEU A 194 13.44 -16.92 8.33
C LEU A 194 13.68 -18.33 7.75
N SER A 195 13.51 -18.54 6.44
CA SER A 195 13.88 -19.81 5.79
C SER A 195 15.39 -19.90 5.49
N ALA A 196 16.12 -18.78 5.53
CA ALA A 196 17.56 -18.78 5.36
C ALA A 196 18.26 -19.53 6.52
N PRO A 197 19.32 -20.30 6.25
CA PRO A 197 20.08 -20.95 7.32
C PRO A 197 20.69 -19.93 8.29
N GLY A 198 20.51 -20.14 9.60
CA GLY A 198 21.04 -19.22 10.61
C GLY A 198 20.33 -19.37 11.97
N PRO A 199 20.71 -18.54 12.96
CA PRO A 199 20.20 -18.65 14.33
C PRO A 199 18.70 -18.36 14.46
N HIS A 200 18.10 -17.73 13.45
CA HIS A 200 16.68 -17.40 13.40
C HIS A 200 15.90 -18.25 12.39
N HIS A 201 16.52 -19.34 11.89
CA HIS A 201 15.85 -20.23 10.95
C HIS A 201 14.58 -20.83 11.55
N VAL A 202 13.49 -20.77 10.77
CA VAL A 202 12.21 -21.41 11.10
C VAL A 202 11.91 -22.48 10.06
N GLU A 203 11.99 -23.74 10.48
CA GLU A 203 11.74 -24.88 9.62
C GLU A 203 10.27 -24.89 9.15
N GLY A 204 10.07 -25.21 7.88
CA GLY A 204 8.73 -25.34 7.30
C GLY A 204 7.99 -24.04 7.01
N TRP A 205 8.64 -22.87 7.16
CA TRP A 205 8.02 -21.62 6.73
C TRP A 205 8.24 -21.40 5.22
N THR A 206 7.29 -21.93 4.45
CA THR A 206 7.21 -21.74 2.99
C THR A 206 5.83 -21.20 2.64
N GLU A 207 5.73 -20.02 2.01
CA GLU A 207 4.43 -19.44 1.64
C GLU A 207 3.95 -19.95 0.28
N PRO A 208 2.63 -20.10 0.07
CA PRO A 208 1.56 -19.84 1.03
C PRO A 208 1.37 -20.98 2.03
N LEU A 209 1.09 -20.64 3.29
CA LEU A 209 0.70 -21.60 4.36
C LEU A 209 -0.81 -21.64 4.63
N ASP A 210 -1.57 -20.94 3.80
CA ASP A 210 -3.02 -20.97 3.80
C ASP A 210 -3.50 -21.47 2.44
N ASP A 211 -4.55 -22.29 2.42
CA ASP A 211 -5.20 -22.66 1.17
C ASP A 211 -5.83 -21.40 0.52
N PRO A 212 -5.46 -21.06 -0.71
CA PRO A 212 -5.91 -19.81 -1.33
C PRO A 212 -7.43 -19.80 -1.66
N LYS A 213 -8.07 -20.95 -1.71
CA LYS A 213 -9.50 -21.08 -2.02
C LYS A 213 -10.36 -21.14 -0.76
N THR A 214 -9.96 -21.95 0.21
CA THR A 214 -10.71 -22.19 1.45
C THR A 214 -10.27 -21.26 2.57
N GLY A 215 -9.04 -20.75 2.53
CA GLY A 215 -8.40 -20.01 3.61
C GLY A 215 -8.03 -20.93 4.80
N GLU A 216 -8.01 -22.24 4.63
CA GLU A 216 -7.62 -23.19 5.68
C GLU A 216 -6.12 -23.05 6.00
N ILE A 217 -5.79 -23.18 7.30
CA ILE A 217 -4.40 -23.14 7.77
C ILE A 217 -3.74 -24.47 7.47
N LEU A 218 -2.71 -24.49 6.65
CA LEU A 218 -2.00 -25.71 6.25
C LEU A 218 -0.84 -26.07 7.18
N ALA A 219 -0.16 -25.05 7.76
CA ALA A 219 0.92 -25.25 8.72
C ALA A 219 1.08 -24.07 9.68
N GLN A 220 1.68 -24.34 10.85
CA GLN A 220 1.92 -23.33 11.90
C GLN A 220 3.40 -23.36 12.34
N PRO A 221 4.31 -22.80 11.51
CA PRO A 221 5.76 -22.90 11.73
C PRO A 221 6.28 -22.19 12.99
N ILE A 222 5.50 -21.26 13.54
CA ILE A 222 5.86 -20.50 14.76
C ILE A 222 4.93 -20.80 15.94
N LEU A 223 4.39 -22.02 15.99
CA LEU A 223 3.56 -22.47 17.11
C LEU A 223 4.30 -22.31 18.44
N GLY A 224 3.65 -21.66 19.40
CA GLY A 224 4.20 -21.39 20.72
C GLY A 224 5.12 -20.16 20.81
N LYS A 225 5.41 -19.47 19.71
CA LYS A 225 6.10 -18.19 19.70
C LYS A 225 5.15 -17.04 20.03
N THR A 226 5.68 -15.94 20.53
CA THR A 226 4.89 -14.74 20.87
C THR A 226 5.29 -13.59 19.96
N ALA A 227 4.29 -12.91 19.38
CA ALA A 227 4.50 -11.73 18.54
C ALA A 227 3.86 -10.49 19.19
N MET A 228 4.69 -9.46 19.41
CA MET A 228 4.28 -8.13 19.83
C MET A 228 4.00 -7.27 18.60
N ILE A 229 2.76 -6.84 18.43
CA ILE A 229 2.32 -5.96 17.33
C ILE A 229 2.17 -4.54 17.86
N LEU A 230 3.00 -3.63 17.36
CA LEU A 230 2.98 -2.22 17.70
C LEU A 230 2.16 -1.46 16.64
N GLY A 231 0.93 -1.08 16.99
CA GLY A 231 -0.03 -0.42 16.10
C GLY A 231 -1.08 -1.37 15.52
N SER A 232 -2.36 -1.02 15.72
CA SER A 232 -3.55 -1.82 15.36
C SER A 232 -4.29 -1.27 14.14
N GLY A 233 -3.58 -0.57 13.22
CA GLY A 233 -4.10 -0.10 11.94
C GLY A 233 -4.23 -1.22 10.90
N GLY A 234 -4.52 -0.87 9.64
CA GLY A 234 -4.72 -1.86 8.57
C GLY A 234 -3.55 -2.82 8.36
N VAL A 235 -2.30 -2.32 8.41
CA VAL A 235 -1.09 -3.16 8.34
C VAL A 235 -0.95 -4.01 9.60
N GLY A 236 -1.18 -3.41 10.79
CA GLY A 236 -1.14 -4.15 12.06
C GLY A 236 -2.14 -5.30 12.12
N LYS A 237 -3.37 -5.09 11.63
CA LYS A 237 -4.37 -6.15 11.49
C LYS A 237 -3.89 -7.28 10.58
N ALA A 238 -3.32 -6.93 9.42
CA ALA A 238 -2.82 -7.92 8.46
C ALA A 238 -1.69 -8.77 9.06
N LEU A 239 -0.72 -8.14 9.74
CA LEU A 239 0.39 -8.85 10.38
C LEU A 239 -0.06 -9.66 11.60
N ALA A 240 -0.94 -9.11 12.44
CA ALA A 240 -1.49 -9.83 13.58
C ALA A 240 -2.17 -11.14 13.14
N ILE A 241 -3.08 -11.05 12.17
CA ILE A 241 -3.76 -12.23 11.62
C ILE A 241 -2.76 -13.19 10.98
N GLY A 242 -1.81 -12.67 10.20
CA GLY A 242 -0.81 -13.49 9.53
C GLY A 242 0.03 -14.32 10.50
N LEU A 243 0.53 -13.72 11.55
CA LEU A 243 1.35 -14.38 12.56
C LEU A 243 0.51 -15.33 13.46
N ALA A 244 -0.71 -14.92 13.83
CA ALA A 244 -1.63 -15.79 14.58
C ALA A 244 -1.95 -17.08 13.82
N ARG A 245 -2.25 -16.97 12.52
CA ARG A 245 -2.54 -18.14 11.66
C ARG A 245 -1.33 -19.06 11.50
N ARG A 246 -0.11 -18.55 11.71
CA ARG A 246 1.14 -19.35 11.72
C ARG A 246 1.52 -19.87 13.10
N GLY A 247 0.62 -19.70 14.09
CA GLY A 247 0.70 -20.28 15.43
C GLY A 247 1.24 -19.36 16.52
N ALA A 248 1.50 -18.07 16.23
CA ALA A 248 1.96 -17.14 17.24
C ALA A 248 0.83 -16.76 18.21
N LYS A 249 1.18 -16.64 19.50
CA LYS A 249 0.42 -15.87 20.48
C LYS A 249 0.64 -14.39 20.22
N LEU A 250 -0.39 -13.56 20.37
CA LEU A 250 -0.30 -12.14 20.06
C LEU A 250 -0.36 -11.26 21.31
N ILE A 251 0.55 -10.30 21.37
CA ILE A 251 0.46 -9.16 22.27
C ILE A 251 0.29 -7.90 21.41
N LEU A 252 -0.85 -7.24 21.58
CA LEU A 252 -1.24 -6.09 20.75
C LEU A 252 -1.11 -4.80 21.57
N THR A 253 -0.55 -3.77 20.99
CA THR A 253 -0.51 -2.45 21.61
C THR A 253 -0.71 -1.35 20.57
N ASP A 254 -1.32 -0.25 20.97
CA ASP A 254 -1.52 0.95 20.16
C ASP A 254 -1.48 2.17 21.09
N ILE A 255 -1.18 3.36 20.55
CA ILE A 255 -1.27 4.61 21.32
C ILE A 255 -2.72 4.84 21.81
N ASP A 256 -3.69 4.37 21.04
CA ASP A 256 -5.09 4.23 21.45
C ASP A 256 -5.34 2.77 21.84
N LEU A 257 -5.23 2.48 23.14
CA LEU A 257 -5.40 1.14 23.69
C LEU A 257 -6.73 0.49 23.26
N SER A 258 -7.80 1.27 23.08
CA SER A 258 -9.10 0.73 22.67
C SER A 258 -9.06 0.03 21.32
N ARG A 259 -8.19 0.47 20.40
CA ARG A 259 -8.00 -0.17 19.09
C ARG A 259 -7.28 -1.52 19.22
N ALA A 260 -6.30 -1.60 20.12
CA ALA A 260 -5.60 -2.86 20.39
C ALA A 260 -6.55 -3.87 21.06
N GLN A 261 -7.36 -3.41 22.01
CA GLN A 261 -8.38 -4.23 22.68
C GLN A 261 -9.42 -4.76 21.70
N ALA A 262 -9.98 -3.90 20.86
CA ALA A 262 -10.97 -4.31 19.85
C ALA A 262 -10.41 -5.36 18.87
N LEU A 263 -9.12 -5.22 18.48
CA LEU A 263 -8.46 -6.21 17.63
C LEU A 263 -8.21 -7.53 18.38
N ALA A 264 -7.77 -7.46 19.65
CA ALA A 264 -7.55 -8.64 20.48
C ALA A 264 -8.86 -9.43 20.69
N GLU A 265 -9.94 -8.75 21.05
CA GLU A 265 -11.26 -9.37 21.25
C GLU A 265 -11.76 -10.05 19.97
N ARG A 266 -11.63 -9.39 18.82
CA ARG A 266 -12.00 -9.99 17.54
C ARG A 266 -11.20 -11.26 17.24
N LEU A 267 -9.88 -11.22 17.39
CA LEU A 267 -9.01 -12.36 17.12
C LEU A 267 -9.24 -13.51 18.12
N ALA A 268 -9.57 -13.19 19.37
CA ALA A 268 -9.97 -14.20 20.37
C ALA A 268 -11.27 -14.92 19.98
N GLN A 269 -12.25 -14.20 19.39
CA GLN A 269 -13.46 -14.80 18.84
C GLN A 269 -13.17 -15.77 17.68
N ASP A 270 -12.11 -15.49 16.89
CA ASP A 270 -11.63 -16.38 15.83
C ASP A 270 -10.76 -17.55 16.37
N GLY A 271 -10.61 -17.66 17.70
CA GLY A 271 -9.91 -18.77 18.38
C GLY A 271 -8.40 -18.56 18.56
N PHE A 272 -7.86 -17.36 18.31
CA PHE A 272 -6.45 -17.05 18.49
C PHE A 272 -6.14 -16.62 19.93
N GLU A 273 -4.96 -16.99 20.42
CA GLU A 273 -4.46 -16.55 21.74
C GLU A 273 -3.94 -15.11 21.63
N THR A 274 -4.64 -14.17 22.24
CA THR A 274 -4.36 -12.73 22.11
C THR A 274 -4.55 -11.98 23.42
N GLN A 275 -3.76 -10.95 23.62
CA GLN A 275 -3.95 -9.95 24.68
C GLN A 275 -3.63 -8.56 24.18
N ALA A 276 -4.26 -7.55 24.77
CA ALA A 276 -3.92 -6.14 24.54
C ALA A 276 -3.24 -5.58 25.79
N VAL A 277 -2.17 -4.79 25.59
CA VAL A 277 -1.42 -4.14 26.67
C VAL A 277 -1.28 -2.66 26.38
N ASP A 278 -1.15 -1.85 27.46
CA ASP A 278 -0.87 -0.43 27.34
C ASP A 278 0.50 -0.19 26.66
N TRP A 279 0.60 0.87 25.88
CA TRP A 279 1.82 1.26 25.19
C TRP A 279 3.02 1.45 26.15
N ALA A 280 2.77 1.96 27.36
CA ALA A 280 3.80 2.24 28.34
C ALA A 280 4.51 0.99 28.86
N VAL A 281 3.79 -0.15 28.97
CA VAL A 281 4.33 -1.42 29.50
C VAL A 281 4.76 -2.41 28.40
N ARG A 282 4.82 -1.98 27.13
CA ARG A 282 5.17 -2.87 26.01
C ARG A 282 6.54 -3.55 26.17
N HIS A 283 7.52 -2.85 26.77
CA HIS A 283 8.88 -3.38 26.98
C HIS A 283 8.98 -4.43 28.10
N GLU A 284 7.95 -4.53 28.94
CA GLU A 284 7.87 -5.53 30.00
C GLU A 284 7.38 -6.89 29.51
N GLN A 285 6.92 -6.94 28.26
CA GLN A 285 6.36 -8.13 27.65
C GLN A 285 7.48 -8.98 27.05
N ASP A 286 7.38 -10.31 27.24
CA ASP A 286 8.27 -11.25 26.59
C ASP A 286 7.71 -11.64 25.22
N ALA A 287 8.45 -11.38 24.16
CA ALA A 287 8.06 -11.66 22.79
C ALA A 287 9.25 -12.14 21.97
N ASP A 288 9.00 -13.03 21.01
CA ASP A 288 9.99 -13.48 20.03
C ASP A 288 10.03 -12.55 18.82
N PHE A 289 8.88 -12.03 18.41
CA PHE A 289 8.71 -11.13 17.26
C PHE A 289 8.31 -9.73 17.73
N LEU A 290 9.02 -8.72 17.26
CA LEU A 290 8.73 -7.31 17.49
C LEU A 290 8.34 -6.67 16.15
N VAL A 291 7.08 -6.28 16.01
CA VAL A 291 6.49 -5.91 14.70
C VAL A 291 5.99 -4.48 14.77
N ASN A 292 6.74 -3.54 14.16
CA ASN A 292 6.32 -2.14 14.06
C ASN A 292 5.36 -1.93 12.89
N CYS A 293 4.12 -1.58 13.21
CA CYS A 293 3.08 -1.17 12.27
C CYS A 293 2.64 0.29 12.49
N THR A 294 3.42 1.05 13.28
CA THR A 294 3.19 2.48 13.53
C THR A 294 4.03 3.33 12.56
N PRO A 295 3.75 4.63 12.43
CA PRO A 295 4.60 5.55 11.68
C PRO A 295 5.84 6.02 12.46
N ILE A 296 6.14 5.44 13.63
CA ILE A 296 7.31 5.83 14.43
C ILE A 296 8.59 5.40 13.70
N GLY A 297 9.51 6.34 13.51
CA GLY A 297 10.74 6.14 12.73
C GLY A 297 10.63 6.52 11.26
N MET A 298 9.43 6.87 10.78
CA MET A 298 9.21 7.34 9.41
C MET A 298 9.68 8.80 9.23
N SER A 299 10.23 9.12 8.07
CA SER A 299 10.58 10.49 7.67
C SER A 299 9.37 11.44 7.85
N PRO A 300 9.58 12.68 8.38
CA PRO A 300 10.87 13.28 8.76
C PRO A 300 11.38 12.94 10.16
N LYS A 301 10.64 12.18 10.98
CA LYS A 301 10.98 11.87 12.40
C LYS A 301 11.81 10.58 12.49
N VAL A 302 12.92 10.53 11.78
CA VAL A 302 13.76 9.32 11.60
C VAL A 302 14.52 8.89 12.86
N ASP A 303 14.66 9.77 13.85
CA ASP A 303 15.38 9.50 15.11
C ASP A 303 14.50 8.86 16.21
N ALA A 304 13.24 8.55 15.87
CA ALA A 304 12.33 7.87 16.78
C ALA A 304 12.37 6.35 16.56
N SER A 305 12.23 5.59 17.64
CA SER A 305 12.07 4.13 17.60
C SER A 305 10.83 3.72 18.39
N PRO A 306 10.03 2.77 17.89
CA PRO A 306 8.87 2.25 18.62
C PRO A 306 9.28 1.34 19.78
N TRP A 307 10.52 0.84 19.77
CA TRP A 307 11.10 -0.05 20.77
C TRP A 307 12.42 0.50 21.27
N ASP A 308 12.62 0.49 22.59
CA ASP A 308 13.90 0.92 23.17
C ASP A 308 15.01 -0.10 22.84
N PRO A 309 16.11 0.34 22.22
CA PRO A 309 17.24 -0.53 21.89
C PRO A 309 17.83 -1.30 23.09
N ALA A 310 17.68 -0.77 24.32
CA ALA A 310 18.13 -1.44 25.54
C ALA A 310 17.40 -2.77 25.81
N HIS A 311 16.17 -2.91 25.30
CA HIS A 311 15.35 -4.11 25.46
C HIS A 311 15.42 -5.08 24.26
N LEU A 312 16.27 -4.78 23.26
CA LEU A 312 16.51 -5.69 22.14
C LEU A 312 17.44 -6.82 22.58
N ARG A 313 17.09 -8.04 22.17
CA ARG A 313 17.86 -9.28 22.43
C ARG A 313 18.20 -9.96 21.08
N PRO A 314 19.35 -10.63 20.95
CA PRO A 314 19.76 -11.31 19.73
C PRO A 314 18.71 -12.33 19.21
N ALA A 315 17.89 -12.89 20.10
CA ALA A 315 16.86 -13.87 19.74
C ALA A 315 15.60 -13.23 19.07
N HIS A 316 15.46 -11.90 19.09
CA HIS A 316 14.29 -11.25 18.49
C HIS A 316 14.33 -11.31 16.96
N VAL A 317 13.15 -11.42 16.38
CA VAL A 317 12.85 -11.16 14.98
C VAL A 317 12.13 -9.81 14.91
N CYS A 318 12.77 -8.81 14.28
CA CYS A 318 12.27 -7.45 14.21
C CYS A 318 11.75 -7.14 12.81
N PHE A 319 10.48 -6.76 12.73
CA PHE A 319 9.83 -6.32 11.50
C PHE A 319 9.47 -4.84 11.62
N ASP A 320 9.72 -4.06 10.57
CA ASP A 320 9.27 -2.68 10.48
C ASP A 320 8.49 -2.44 9.19
N ALA A 321 7.24 -1.97 9.30
CA ALA A 321 6.43 -1.60 8.13
C ALA A 321 6.85 -0.26 7.51
N VAL A 322 7.64 0.55 8.22
CA VAL A 322 8.20 1.80 7.68
C VAL A 322 9.25 1.48 6.63
N TYR A 323 9.12 2.10 5.45
CA TYR A 323 10.05 1.94 4.32
C TYR A 323 10.81 3.23 3.96
N ASN A 324 10.46 4.35 4.57
CA ASN A 324 11.15 5.63 4.42
C ASN A 324 11.51 6.20 5.79
N PRO A 325 12.79 6.12 6.20
CA PRO A 325 13.96 5.62 5.48
C PRO A 325 13.95 4.08 5.29
N GLU A 326 14.82 3.57 4.38
CA GLU A 326 14.96 2.11 4.16
C GLU A 326 15.37 1.37 5.44
N GLU A 327 16.26 1.99 6.24
CA GLU A 327 16.67 1.49 7.56
C GLU A 327 16.29 2.50 8.65
N THR A 328 15.22 2.20 9.36
CA THR A 328 14.80 2.98 10.53
C THR A 328 15.78 2.81 11.70
N LEU A 329 15.70 3.68 12.69
CA LEU A 329 16.48 3.52 13.94
C LEU A 329 16.19 2.16 14.60
N PHE A 330 14.95 1.71 14.57
CA PHE A 330 14.56 0.39 15.10
C PHE A 330 15.29 -0.76 14.38
N ILE A 331 15.30 -0.78 13.05
CA ILE A 331 15.97 -1.83 12.26
C ILE A 331 17.49 -1.77 12.42
N ARG A 332 18.12 -0.58 12.43
CA ARG A 332 19.55 -0.43 12.69
C ARG A 332 19.94 -1.00 14.05
N SER A 333 19.22 -0.57 15.11
CA SER A 333 19.47 -1.06 16.47
C SER A 333 19.26 -2.57 16.60
N ALA A 334 18.26 -3.12 15.91
CA ALA A 334 18.02 -4.57 15.88
C ALA A 334 19.20 -5.33 15.23
N LYS A 335 19.72 -4.85 14.10
CA LYS A 335 20.90 -5.42 13.44
C LYS A 335 22.15 -5.38 14.33
N GLU A 336 22.38 -4.24 15.00
CA GLU A 336 23.52 -4.08 15.93
C GLU A 336 23.45 -5.06 17.11
N LYS A 337 22.24 -5.43 17.53
CA LYS A 337 22.00 -6.43 18.58
C LYS A 337 22.00 -7.89 18.08
N GLY A 338 22.18 -8.11 16.77
CA GLY A 338 22.20 -9.46 16.19
C GLY A 338 20.80 -10.07 15.97
N CYS A 339 19.75 -9.28 15.97
CA CYS A 339 18.40 -9.73 15.66
C CYS A 339 18.24 -10.07 14.17
N ALA A 340 17.32 -10.99 13.83
CA ALA A 340 16.81 -11.07 12.46
C ALA A 340 15.96 -9.85 12.14
N THR A 341 16.06 -9.32 10.92
CA THR A 341 15.34 -8.11 10.53
C THR A 341 14.62 -8.28 9.21
N VAL A 342 13.35 -7.82 9.17
CA VAL A 342 12.54 -7.70 7.96
C VAL A 342 12.20 -6.23 7.78
N ASN A 343 12.65 -5.59 6.70
CA ASN A 343 12.43 -4.16 6.49
C ASN A 343 11.19 -3.85 5.65
N GLY A 344 10.66 -2.64 5.84
CA GLY A 344 9.44 -2.18 5.18
C GLY A 344 9.55 -2.06 3.67
N LEU A 345 10.74 -1.77 3.13
CA LEU A 345 10.94 -1.69 1.68
C LEU A 345 10.69 -3.04 1.01
N GLN A 346 11.14 -4.15 1.63
CA GLN A 346 10.89 -5.49 1.12
C GLN A 346 9.39 -5.78 1.04
N MET A 347 8.64 -5.52 2.11
CA MET A 347 7.20 -5.68 2.13
C MET A 347 6.51 -4.75 1.13
N PHE A 348 6.92 -3.48 1.06
CA PHE A 348 6.33 -2.49 0.15
C PHE A 348 6.48 -2.89 -1.31
N VAL A 349 7.65 -3.36 -1.72
CA VAL A 349 7.88 -3.84 -3.10
C VAL A 349 7.06 -5.09 -3.39
N LYS A 350 7.01 -6.05 -2.47
CA LYS A 350 6.24 -7.28 -2.65
C LYS A 350 4.74 -7.02 -2.77
N GLN A 351 4.15 -6.15 -1.90
CA GLN A 351 2.73 -5.84 -1.98
C GLN A 351 2.39 -5.11 -3.30
N ALA A 352 3.27 -4.21 -3.77
CA ALA A 352 3.09 -3.56 -5.06
C ALA A 352 3.25 -4.54 -6.23
N GLY A 353 4.15 -5.50 -6.13
CA GLY A 353 4.30 -6.58 -7.11
C GLY A 353 3.04 -7.44 -7.21
N LEU A 354 2.47 -7.85 -6.08
CA LEU A 354 1.20 -8.59 -6.04
C LEU A 354 0.03 -7.77 -6.60
N GLN A 355 -0.01 -6.45 -6.35
CA GLN A 355 -0.99 -5.57 -6.99
C GLN A 355 -0.79 -5.50 -8.48
N PHE A 356 0.46 -5.33 -8.95
CA PHE A 356 0.79 -5.26 -10.35
C PHE A 356 0.37 -6.54 -11.10
N GLU A 357 0.67 -7.72 -10.55
CA GLU A 357 0.26 -9.00 -11.11
C GLU A 357 -1.26 -9.09 -11.25
N ARG A 358 -2.01 -8.68 -10.22
CA ARG A 358 -3.48 -8.65 -10.26
C ARG A 358 -4.02 -7.64 -11.27
N PHE A 359 -3.39 -6.46 -11.41
CA PHE A 359 -3.77 -5.41 -12.35
C PHE A 359 -3.51 -5.80 -13.80
N THR A 360 -2.43 -6.54 -14.07
CA THR A 360 -1.92 -6.75 -15.42
C THR A 360 -2.01 -8.19 -15.89
N GLN A 361 -2.17 -9.14 -14.98
CA GLN A 361 -2.06 -10.59 -15.24
C GLN A 361 -0.69 -10.97 -15.84
N THR A 362 0.36 -10.21 -15.51
CA THR A 362 1.75 -10.46 -15.93
C THR A 362 2.69 -10.42 -14.72
N ASP A 363 3.83 -11.07 -14.83
CA ASP A 363 4.83 -11.10 -13.74
C ASP A 363 5.34 -9.69 -13.43
N PRO A 364 5.42 -9.32 -12.13
CA PRO A 364 5.93 -8.03 -11.72
C PRO A 364 7.44 -7.94 -11.89
N PRO A 365 7.99 -6.84 -12.43
CA PRO A 365 9.43 -6.63 -12.54
C PRO A 365 10.01 -6.16 -11.19
N LEU A 366 10.03 -7.03 -10.17
CA LEU A 366 10.37 -6.71 -8.77
C LEU A 366 11.73 -6.02 -8.60
N LEU A 367 12.74 -6.39 -9.41
CA LEU A 367 14.04 -5.74 -9.38
C LEU A 367 13.95 -4.26 -9.79
N ARG A 368 13.21 -3.97 -10.86
CA ARG A 368 12.97 -2.60 -11.30
C ARG A 368 12.15 -1.82 -10.27
N MET A 369 11.08 -2.41 -9.77
CA MET A 369 10.23 -1.82 -8.73
C MET A 369 11.03 -1.42 -7.50
N ARG A 370 11.92 -2.31 -7.01
CA ARG A 370 12.82 -2.03 -5.88
C ARG A 370 13.82 -0.91 -6.20
N ALA A 371 14.44 -0.95 -7.38
CA ALA A 371 15.45 0.02 -7.77
C ALA A 371 14.91 1.45 -7.81
N VAL A 372 13.73 1.67 -8.39
CA VAL A 372 13.14 3.01 -8.50
C VAL A 372 12.72 3.58 -7.15
N VAL A 373 12.21 2.76 -6.24
CA VAL A 373 11.87 3.21 -4.87
C VAL A 373 13.15 3.55 -4.11
N LYS A 374 14.17 2.69 -4.17
CA LYS A 374 15.45 2.94 -3.49
C LYS A 374 16.08 4.24 -3.98
N GLN A 375 16.17 4.45 -5.29
CA GLN A 375 16.68 5.69 -5.86
C GLN A 375 15.90 6.94 -5.39
N ALA A 376 14.58 6.83 -5.27
CA ALA A 376 13.75 7.94 -4.80
C ALA A 376 13.89 8.22 -3.29
N LEU A 377 14.30 7.24 -2.49
CA LEU A 377 14.56 7.42 -1.05
C LEU A 377 15.94 8.03 -0.77
N GLU A 378 16.88 7.93 -1.71
CA GLU A 378 18.23 8.48 -1.62
C GLU A 378 18.32 9.96 -2.05
N ASN A 379 17.29 10.48 -2.76
CA ASN A 379 17.18 11.89 -3.22
C ASN A 379 16.30 12.73 -2.28
#